data_1effdc81ed4c737b438f504da23eb8a7
#
_entry.id   1effdc81ed4c737b438f504da23eb8a7
#
_cell.length_a   1.000
_cell.length_b   1.000
_cell.length_c   1.000
_cell.angle_alpha   90.00
_cell.angle_beta   90.00
_cell.angle_gamma   90.00
#
_symmetry.space_group_name_H-M   'P 1'
#
loop_
_entity.id
_entity.type
_entity.pdbx_description
1 polymer ?
#
loop_
_entity_poly.entity_id
_entity_poly.type
_entity_poly.pdbx_seq_one_letter_code
_entity_poly.pdbx_strand_id
1 'polypeptide(L)'
;PGEIIVPKTTNSAFIATPLEEHLRTLHIHRLVVAGVSTNNSVEATVRMAGNLGFDTYLVADACFTFARPDFDGRLRSADEVHAMSLADLDGEYWTVINTEAVLRG
;
A
#
# COMPACT_ATOMS: atom_id res chain seq x y z
N PRO A 1 -17.28 7.84 -10.93
CA PRO A 1 -18.49 7.90 -10.13
C PRO A 1 -18.43 6.89 -8.99
N GLY A 2 -18.86 7.30 -7.81
CA GLY A 2 -18.79 6.45 -6.64
C GLY A 2 -17.45 6.44 -5.93
N GLU A 3 -16.48 7.14 -6.47
CA GLU A 3 -15.18 7.26 -5.85
C GLU A 3 -15.20 8.32 -4.75
N ILE A 4 -14.43 8.06 -3.72
CA ILE A 4 -14.31 8.99 -2.60
C ILE A 4 -12.88 9.53 -2.57
N ILE A 5 -12.77 10.84 -2.45
CA ILE A 5 -11.46 11.48 -2.36
C ILE A 5 -11.20 11.84 -0.90
N VAL A 6 -10.10 11.30 -0.35
CA VAL A 6 -9.70 11.55 1.03
C VAL A 6 -8.35 12.27 1.01
N PRO A 7 -8.34 13.58 1.23
CA PRO A 7 -7.06 14.29 1.34
C PRO A 7 -6.28 13.81 2.56
N LYS A 8 -4.97 13.74 2.42
CA LYS A 8 -4.10 13.35 3.54
C LYS A 8 -2.84 14.21 3.57
N THR A 9 -2.26 14.31 4.74
CA THR A 9 -1.06 15.13 4.95
C THR A 9 0.14 14.30 5.45
N THR A 10 -0.06 13.00 5.70
CA THR A 10 1.00 12.10 6.12
C THR A 10 1.07 10.91 5.17
N ASN A 11 2.07 10.06 5.34
CA ASN A 11 2.26 8.90 4.46
C ASN A 11 1.08 7.93 4.52
N SER A 12 0.63 7.56 5.70
CA SER A 12 -0.50 6.65 5.83
C SER A 12 -1.81 7.38 5.53
N ALA A 13 -2.63 6.77 4.69
CA ALA A 13 -3.94 7.30 4.36
C ALA A 13 -4.93 7.22 5.54
N PHE A 14 -4.56 6.51 6.61
CA PHE A 14 -5.42 6.36 7.79
C PHE A 14 -5.14 7.39 8.89
N ILE A 15 -4.06 8.15 8.78
CA ILE A 15 -3.68 9.11 9.81
C ILE A 15 -4.30 10.47 9.54
N ALA A 16 -5.04 10.99 10.54
CA ALA A 16 -5.72 12.29 10.47
C ALA A 16 -6.66 12.38 9.25
N THR A 17 -7.31 11.26 8.91
CA THR A 17 -8.30 11.19 7.83
C THR A 17 -9.51 10.40 8.31
N PRO A 18 -10.66 10.56 7.68
CA PRO A 18 -11.86 9.77 8.00
C PRO A 18 -11.90 8.42 7.28
N LEU A 19 -10.79 7.96 6.71
CA LEU A 19 -10.80 6.77 5.84
C LEU A 19 -11.28 5.51 6.59
N GLU A 20 -10.74 5.24 7.77
CA GLU A 20 -11.13 4.05 8.52
C GLU A 20 -12.61 4.06 8.85
N GLU A 21 -13.11 5.17 9.39
CA GLU A 21 -14.52 5.31 9.74
C GLU A 21 -15.39 5.10 8.51
N HIS A 22 -14.98 5.66 7.38
CA HIS A 22 -15.71 5.56 6.13
C HIS A 22 -15.81 4.11 5.66
N LEU A 23 -14.69 3.37 5.70
CA LEU A 23 -14.67 1.97 5.32
C LEU A 23 -15.51 1.11 6.26
N ARG A 24 -15.44 1.37 7.57
CA ARG A 24 -16.24 0.64 8.56
C ARG A 24 -17.73 0.87 8.35
N THR A 25 -18.11 2.11 8.07
CA THR A 25 -19.51 2.47 7.82
C THR A 25 -20.06 1.74 6.59
N LEU A 26 -19.23 1.54 5.57
CA LEU A 26 -19.61 0.82 4.35
C LEU A 26 -19.46 -0.69 4.49
N HIS A 27 -19.07 -1.20 5.67
CA HIS A 27 -18.85 -2.62 5.93
C HIS A 27 -17.80 -3.23 5.01
N ILE A 28 -16.76 -2.46 4.68
CA ILE A 28 -15.65 -2.94 3.85
C ILE A 28 -14.62 -3.58 4.75
N HIS A 29 -14.25 -4.83 4.45
CA HIS A 29 -13.27 -5.60 5.22
C HIS A 29 -12.02 -5.94 4.42
N ARG A 30 -12.09 -5.90 3.10
CA ARG A 30 -10.99 -6.22 2.21
C ARG A 30 -10.57 -4.97 1.45
N LEU A 31 -9.26 -4.73 1.42
CA LEU A 31 -8.68 -3.58 0.71
C LEU A 31 -7.67 -4.07 -0.32
N VAL A 32 -7.72 -3.45 -1.50
CA VAL A 32 -6.73 -3.65 -2.54
C VAL A 32 -6.05 -2.30 -2.75
N VAL A 33 -4.74 -2.26 -2.55
CA VAL A 33 -3.98 -1.01 -2.53
C VAL A 33 -3.02 -0.96 -3.72
N ALA A 34 -2.97 0.20 -4.35
CA ALA A 34 -2.05 0.49 -5.45
C ALA A 34 -1.64 1.96 -5.38
N GLY A 35 -0.52 2.31 -5.98
CA GLY A 35 -0.10 3.71 -6.04
C GLY A 35 1.41 3.91 -6.01
N VAL A 36 1.82 5.10 -5.55
CA VAL A 36 3.20 5.60 -5.51
C VAL A 36 3.42 6.27 -4.17
N SER A 37 4.50 6.11 -3.51
CA SER A 37 5.67 5.26 -3.74
C SER A 37 5.52 3.97 -2.95
N THR A 38 5.90 2.87 -3.53
CA THR A 38 5.76 1.54 -2.91
C THR A 38 6.33 1.50 -1.50
N ASN A 39 7.54 2.01 -1.30
CA ASN A 39 8.26 1.95 -0.03
C ASN A 39 7.97 3.12 0.91
N ASN A 40 7.00 3.94 0.61
CA ASN A 40 6.69 5.11 1.41
C ASN A 40 5.20 5.16 1.73
N SER A 41 4.41 6.02 1.10
CA SER A 41 3.01 6.17 1.45
C SER A 41 2.18 4.90 1.20
N VAL A 42 2.51 4.14 0.16
CA VAL A 42 1.84 2.86 -0.11
C VAL A 42 2.14 1.88 1.02
N GLU A 43 3.40 1.68 1.36
CA GLU A 43 3.78 0.78 2.44
C GLU A 43 3.17 1.21 3.78
N ALA A 44 3.21 2.49 4.10
CA ALA A 44 2.64 3.00 5.35
C ALA A 44 1.14 2.71 5.43
N THR A 45 0.42 2.93 4.34
CA THR A 45 -1.03 2.69 4.28
C THR A 45 -1.35 1.20 4.40
N VAL A 46 -0.61 0.34 3.70
CA VAL A 46 -0.80 -1.11 3.75
C VAL A 46 -0.54 -1.63 5.15
N ARG A 47 0.55 -1.21 5.79
CA ARG A 47 0.86 -1.65 7.16
C ARG A 47 -0.24 -1.26 8.14
N MET A 48 -0.71 -0.02 8.05
CA MET A 48 -1.78 0.43 8.94
C MET A 48 -3.07 -0.33 8.67
N ALA A 49 -3.42 -0.56 7.42
CA ALA A 49 -4.63 -1.31 7.08
C ALA A 49 -4.61 -2.71 7.70
N GLY A 50 -3.48 -3.42 7.58
CA GLY A 50 -3.33 -4.73 8.20
C GLY A 50 -3.42 -4.67 9.71
N ASN A 51 -2.78 -3.68 10.32
CA ASN A 51 -2.82 -3.48 11.78
C ASN A 51 -4.22 -3.17 12.28
N LEU A 52 -5.03 -2.50 11.46
CA LEU A 52 -6.43 -2.19 11.79
C LEU A 52 -7.38 -3.36 11.52
N GLY A 53 -6.87 -4.47 11.04
CA GLY A 53 -7.65 -5.69 10.83
C GLY A 53 -8.29 -5.84 9.47
N PHE A 54 -7.95 -5.00 8.50
CA PHE A 54 -8.43 -5.18 7.13
C PHE A 54 -7.67 -6.32 6.45
N ASP A 55 -8.39 -7.11 5.65
CA ASP A 55 -7.78 -8.10 4.77
C ASP A 55 -7.17 -7.34 3.59
N THR A 56 -5.85 -7.14 3.62
CA THR A 56 -5.17 -6.14 2.78
C THR A 56 -4.29 -6.81 1.72
N TYR A 57 -4.48 -6.37 0.49
CA TYR A 57 -3.74 -6.83 -0.68
C TYR A 57 -3.03 -5.66 -1.34
N LEU A 58 -1.77 -5.86 -1.70
CA LEU A 58 -0.96 -4.88 -2.42
C LEU A 58 -0.72 -5.37 -3.84
N VAL A 59 -1.06 -4.54 -4.82
CA VAL A 59 -0.92 -4.91 -6.23
C VAL A 59 0.48 -4.52 -6.70
N ALA A 60 1.35 -5.50 -6.83
CA ALA A 60 2.78 -5.26 -7.09
C ALA A 60 3.03 -4.49 -8.38
N ASP A 61 2.34 -4.85 -9.47
CA ASP A 61 2.53 -4.23 -10.78
C ASP A 61 1.69 -2.97 -10.99
N ALA A 62 0.97 -2.54 -9.98
CA ALA A 62 0.25 -1.26 -9.98
C ALA A 62 0.82 -0.28 -8.95
N CYS A 63 2.01 -0.58 -8.43
CA CYS A 63 2.77 0.29 -7.55
C CYS A 63 4.14 0.53 -8.15
N PHE A 64 4.70 1.70 -7.93
CA PHE A 64 6.07 1.98 -8.35
C PHE A 64 6.71 2.98 -7.41
N THR A 65 8.02 3.09 -7.53
CA THR A 65 8.81 3.96 -6.70
C THR A 65 10.01 4.48 -7.50
N PHE A 66 10.96 5.08 -6.81
CA PHE A 66 12.10 5.75 -7.43
C PHE A 66 13.39 5.18 -6.88
N ALA A 67 14.48 5.33 -7.64
CA ALA A 67 15.80 5.00 -7.16
C ALA A 67 16.13 5.86 -5.94
N ARG A 68 16.87 5.29 -5.00
CA ARG A 68 17.32 6.03 -3.83
C ARG A 68 18.58 5.40 -3.25
N PRO A 69 19.41 6.16 -2.52
CA PRO A 69 20.51 5.57 -1.78
C PRO A 69 19.99 4.71 -0.63
N ASP A 70 20.68 3.59 -0.36
CA ASP A 70 20.42 2.82 0.84
C ASP A 70 21.10 3.50 2.06
N PHE A 71 21.01 2.86 3.22
CA PHE A 71 21.54 3.42 4.46
C PHE A 71 23.06 3.70 4.37
N ASP A 72 23.79 2.89 3.61
CA ASP A 72 25.24 3.04 3.44
C ASP A 72 25.61 4.01 2.32
N GLY A 73 24.63 4.61 1.65
CA GLY A 73 24.84 5.57 0.59
C GLY A 73 24.96 4.98 -0.80
N ARG A 74 24.79 3.66 -0.95
CA ARG A 74 24.81 3.01 -2.27
C ARG A 74 23.48 3.24 -2.98
N LEU A 75 23.55 3.73 -4.20
CA LEU A 75 22.34 3.94 -4.99
C LEU A 75 21.67 2.61 -5.34
N ARG A 76 20.40 2.49 -5.01
CA ARG A 76 19.57 1.35 -5.38
C ARG A 76 18.60 1.78 -6.47
N SER A 77 18.41 0.91 -7.45
CA SER A 77 17.47 1.17 -8.53
C SER A 77 16.03 1.19 -8.02
N ALA A 78 15.12 1.78 -8.79
CA ALA A 78 13.69 1.74 -8.47
C ALA A 78 13.20 0.30 -8.31
N ASP A 79 13.65 -0.61 -9.18
CA ASP A 79 13.25 -2.02 -9.11
C ASP A 79 13.74 -2.68 -7.83
N GLU A 80 14.96 -2.39 -7.40
CA GLU A 80 15.50 -2.93 -6.15
C GLU A 80 14.73 -2.43 -4.93
N VAL A 81 14.43 -1.13 -4.90
CA VAL A 81 13.66 -0.53 -3.80
C VAL A 81 12.25 -1.12 -3.75
N HIS A 82 11.62 -1.24 -4.90
CA HIS A 82 10.28 -1.81 -5.02
C HIS A 82 10.26 -3.27 -4.54
N ALA A 83 11.17 -4.08 -5.04
CA ALA A 83 11.23 -5.51 -4.70
C ALA A 83 11.47 -5.72 -3.21
N MET A 84 12.32 -4.92 -2.57
CA MET A 84 12.59 -5.05 -1.14
C MET A 84 11.37 -4.67 -0.31
N SER A 85 10.67 -3.60 -0.68
CA SER A 85 9.45 -3.19 0.01
C SER A 85 8.37 -4.28 -0.08
N LEU A 86 8.20 -4.89 -1.25
CA LEU A 86 7.25 -5.99 -1.42
C LEU A 86 7.63 -7.19 -0.55
N ALA A 87 8.92 -7.51 -0.47
CA ALA A 87 9.39 -8.60 0.36
C ALA A 87 9.10 -8.35 1.85
N ASP A 88 9.25 -7.11 2.30
CA ASP A 88 8.98 -6.73 3.69
C ASP A 88 7.50 -6.85 4.03
N LEU A 89 6.63 -6.66 3.04
CA LEU A 89 5.18 -6.64 3.27
C LEU A 89 4.51 -7.99 3.09
N ASP A 90 5.05 -8.84 2.23
CA ASP A 90 4.35 -10.08 1.88
C ASP A 90 4.42 -11.10 3.01
N GLY A 91 3.28 -11.72 3.31
CA GLY A 91 3.23 -12.92 4.14
C GLY A 91 2.88 -12.76 5.60
N GLU A 92 2.71 -11.53 6.12
CA GLU A 92 2.26 -11.35 7.51
C GLU A 92 0.77 -11.03 7.53
N TYR A 93 0.41 -9.75 7.68
CA TYR A 93 -0.98 -9.30 7.64
C TYR A 93 -1.41 -8.85 6.27
N TRP A 94 -0.50 -8.95 5.28
CA TRP A 94 -0.69 -8.39 3.95
C TRP A 94 -0.33 -9.43 2.91
N THR A 95 -0.94 -9.34 1.75
CA THR A 95 -0.68 -10.25 0.64
C THR A 95 -0.34 -9.44 -0.61
N VAL A 96 0.79 -9.76 -1.23
CA VAL A 96 1.20 -9.12 -2.47
C VAL A 96 0.65 -9.92 -3.64
N ILE A 97 -0.07 -9.26 -4.53
CA ILE A 97 -0.67 -9.88 -5.73
C ILE A 97 -0.33 -9.03 -6.95
N ASN A 98 -0.75 -9.49 -8.12
CA ASN A 98 -0.61 -8.71 -9.35
C ASN A 98 -1.96 -8.28 -9.89
N THR A 99 -1.95 -7.40 -10.89
CA THR A 99 -3.18 -6.89 -11.51
C THR A 99 -4.05 -8.01 -12.06
N GLU A 100 -3.44 -9.03 -12.65
CA GLU A 100 -4.19 -10.16 -13.20
C GLU A 100 -5.02 -10.85 -12.11
N ALA A 101 -4.45 -11.06 -10.92
CA ALA A 101 -5.16 -11.67 -9.80
C ALA A 101 -6.36 -10.81 -9.37
N VAL A 102 -6.22 -9.48 -9.37
CA VAL A 102 -7.32 -8.56 -9.05
C VAL A 102 -8.45 -8.72 -10.06
N LEU A 103 -8.11 -8.78 -11.35
CA LEU A 103 -9.11 -8.88 -12.42
C LEU A 103 -9.83 -10.22 -12.44
N ARG A 104 -9.22 -11.26 -11.90
CA ARG A 104 -9.87 -12.57 -11.78
C ARG A 104 -10.85 -12.64 -10.61
N GLY A 105 -10.80 -11.66 -9.75
CA GLY A 105 -11.67 -11.58 -8.61
C GLY A 105 -11.13 -12.05 -7.34
#